data_471b637960e2b14e04c3bcc29acdb6d0
#
_entry.id   471b637960e2b14e04c3bcc29acdb6d0
#
_cell.length_a   1.000
_cell.length_b   1.000
_cell.length_c   1.000
_cell.angle_alpha   90.00
_cell.angle_beta   90.00
_cell.angle_gamma   90.00
#
_symmetry.space_group_name_H-M   'P 1'
#
loop_
_entity.id
_entity.type
_entity.pdbx_description
1 polymer ?
#
loop_
_entity_poly.entity_id
_entity_poly.type
_entity_poly.pdbx_seq_one_letter_code
_entity_poly.pdbx_strand_id
1 'polypeptide(L)'
;SRGLGDVYKRQIINGLVLDLHAVKQRDPAASGYLPTLLFSKGFLALQTHRASNYFLNSKESLMASFLHSQSSKLYGVDIHPAASIGVGVMLDHATGIVIGETSVIEDDVSIFQGVTLGGTGKVTGDRHPKVRQGVLISAGAKILGNVEIGQGAKVAAGSVVLDNVEMNTTVAGVPAVAVGKPSSDSPAITVDHTIEE
;
A
#
# COMPACT_ATOMS: atom_id res chain seq x y z
N SER A 1 -23.79 3.07 20.75
CA SER A 1 -23.20 2.15 19.76
C SER A 1 -23.53 2.51 18.30
N ARG A 2 -24.69 3.18 18.00
CA ARG A 2 -25.02 3.62 16.63
C ARG A 2 -24.04 4.66 16.05
N GLY A 3 -23.48 5.56 16.86
CA GLY A 3 -22.58 6.61 16.37
C GLY A 3 -21.20 6.12 15.88
N LEU A 4 -20.63 5.08 16.47
CA LEU A 4 -19.30 4.58 16.08
C LEU A 4 -19.34 3.90 14.71
N GLY A 5 -20.37 3.08 14.45
CA GLY A 5 -20.55 2.44 13.14
C GLY A 5 -20.75 3.43 11.98
N ASP A 6 -21.42 4.56 12.23
CA ASP A 6 -21.63 5.60 11.23
C ASP A 6 -20.33 6.37 10.92
N VAL A 7 -19.48 6.59 11.92
CA VAL A 7 -18.15 7.21 11.72
C VAL A 7 -17.27 6.31 10.86
N TYR A 8 -17.19 5.01 11.17
CA TYR A 8 -16.40 4.07 10.37
C TYR A 8 -16.90 3.95 8.93
N LYS A 9 -18.22 3.90 8.72
CA LYS A 9 -18.80 3.89 7.36
C LYS A 9 -18.39 5.12 6.55
N ARG A 10 -18.45 6.30 7.16
CA ARG A 10 -18.04 7.56 6.51
C ARG A 10 -16.55 7.55 6.17
N GLN A 11 -15.70 7.02 7.05
CA GLN A 11 -14.25 6.89 6.79
C GLN A 11 -13.97 5.95 5.61
N ILE A 12 -14.67 4.80 5.51
CA ILE A 12 -14.54 3.87 4.39
C ILE A 12 -14.96 4.54 3.09
N ILE A 13 -16.11 5.24 3.07
CA ILE A 13 -16.59 5.93 1.86
C ILE A 13 -15.62 7.05 1.45
N ASN A 14 -15.12 7.83 2.39
CA ASN A 14 -14.12 8.86 2.10
C ASN A 14 -12.82 8.25 1.55
N GLY A 15 -12.34 7.17 2.16
CA GLY A 15 -11.18 6.42 1.66
C GLY A 15 -11.38 5.91 0.23
N LEU A 16 -12.54 5.31 -0.06
CA LEU A 16 -12.89 4.84 -1.40
C LEU A 16 -12.82 5.97 -2.44
N VAL A 17 -13.39 7.13 -2.14
CA VAL A 17 -13.39 8.28 -3.06
C VAL A 17 -11.96 8.78 -3.31
N LEU A 18 -11.14 8.92 -2.28
CA LEU A 18 -9.76 9.38 -2.40
C LEU A 18 -8.87 8.36 -3.13
N ASP A 19 -9.04 7.06 -2.86
CA ASP A 19 -8.33 6.00 -3.58
C ASP A 19 -8.72 5.96 -5.06
N LEU A 20 -10.01 6.17 -5.36
CA LEU A 20 -10.50 6.23 -6.74
C LEU A 20 -9.92 7.43 -7.51
N HIS A 21 -9.81 8.58 -6.84
CA HIS A 21 -9.13 9.75 -7.40
C HIS A 21 -7.65 9.49 -7.62
N ALA A 22 -6.97 8.84 -6.68
CA ALA A 22 -5.55 8.50 -6.81
C ALA A 22 -5.27 7.65 -8.06
N VAL A 23 -6.06 6.60 -8.30
CA VAL A 23 -5.93 5.78 -9.52
C VAL A 23 -6.15 6.64 -10.77
N LYS A 24 -7.24 7.42 -10.81
CA LYS A 24 -7.56 8.25 -11.98
C LYS A 24 -6.49 9.29 -12.30
N GLN A 25 -5.84 9.83 -11.28
CA GLN A 25 -4.81 10.87 -11.42
C GLN A 25 -3.47 10.29 -11.82
N ARG A 26 -3.09 9.11 -11.31
CA ARG A 26 -1.73 8.56 -11.39
C ARG A 26 -1.57 7.49 -12.45
N ASP A 27 -2.63 6.78 -12.81
CA ASP A 27 -2.61 5.75 -13.87
C ASP A 27 -3.05 6.36 -15.20
N PRO A 28 -2.10 6.56 -16.15
CA PRO A 28 -2.44 7.10 -17.48
C PRO A 28 -3.36 6.18 -18.28
N ALA A 29 -3.44 4.90 -17.96
CA ALA A 29 -4.35 3.94 -18.60
C ALA A 29 -5.78 3.99 -18.03
N ALA A 30 -6.01 4.69 -16.92
CA ALA A 30 -7.32 4.81 -16.31
C ALA A 30 -8.27 5.64 -17.17
N SER A 31 -9.16 4.99 -17.92
CA SER A 31 -10.11 5.60 -18.84
C SER A 31 -11.27 6.34 -18.15
N GLY A 32 -11.43 6.22 -16.82
CA GLY A 32 -12.46 6.90 -16.04
C GLY A 32 -12.72 6.26 -14.70
N TYR A 33 -13.59 6.89 -13.91
CA TYR A 33 -13.93 6.39 -12.57
C TYR A 33 -14.69 5.06 -12.59
N LEU A 34 -15.65 4.90 -13.51
CA LEU A 34 -16.50 3.72 -13.57
C LEU A 34 -15.70 2.45 -13.92
N PRO A 35 -14.82 2.44 -14.94
CA PRO A 35 -13.95 1.30 -15.19
C PRO A 35 -13.04 0.97 -14.02
N THR A 36 -12.47 1.97 -13.35
CA THR A 36 -11.64 1.76 -12.15
C THR A 36 -12.45 1.11 -11.03
N LEU A 37 -13.62 1.63 -10.74
CA LEU A 37 -14.52 1.13 -9.70
C LEU A 37 -14.93 -0.34 -9.93
N LEU A 38 -15.14 -0.74 -11.19
CA LEU A 38 -15.67 -2.07 -11.53
C LEU A 38 -14.58 -3.10 -11.84
N PHE A 39 -13.43 -2.67 -12.37
CA PHE A 39 -12.49 -3.60 -13.00
C PHE A 39 -11.03 -3.43 -12.53
N SER A 40 -10.65 -2.33 -11.85
CA SER A 40 -9.29 -2.18 -11.34
C SER A 40 -9.07 -3.12 -10.17
N LYS A 41 -8.29 -4.17 -10.41
CA LYS A 41 -8.00 -5.23 -9.44
C LYS A 41 -7.37 -4.70 -8.15
N GLY A 42 -6.41 -3.78 -8.25
CA GLY A 42 -5.74 -3.18 -7.10
C GLY A 42 -6.70 -2.33 -6.26
N PHE A 43 -7.55 -1.55 -6.93
CA PHE A 43 -8.59 -0.78 -6.26
C PHE A 43 -9.57 -1.69 -5.52
N LEU A 44 -10.07 -2.73 -6.18
CA LEU A 44 -11.02 -3.69 -5.58
C LEU A 44 -10.40 -4.43 -4.38
N ALA A 45 -9.13 -4.83 -4.48
CA ALA A 45 -8.41 -5.45 -3.38
C ALA A 45 -8.26 -4.51 -2.18
N LEU A 46 -7.93 -3.24 -2.41
CA LEU A 46 -7.82 -2.24 -1.35
C LEU A 46 -9.17 -1.98 -0.66
N GLN A 47 -10.27 -1.87 -1.43
CA GLN A 47 -11.59 -1.70 -0.83
C GLN A 47 -12.05 -2.95 -0.07
N THR A 48 -11.70 -4.15 -0.53
CA THR A 48 -11.95 -5.39 0.20
C THR A 48 -11.17 -5.42 1.52
N HIS A 49 -9.92 -4.93 1.52
CA HIS A 49 -9.14 -4.78 2.75
C HIS A 49 -9.81 -3.79 3.73
N ARG A 50 -10.28 -2.63 3.27
CA ARG A 50 -10.99 -1.66 4.14
C ARG A 50 -12.20 -2.28 4.84
N ALA A 51 -12.98 -3.09 4.10
CA ALA A 51 -14.09 -3.83 4.66
C ALA A 51 -13.60 -4.90 5.65
N SER A 52 -12.56 -5.65 5.32
CA SER A 52 -11.96 -6.67 6.18
C SER A 52 -11.44 -6.07 7.50
N ASN A 53 -10.74 -4.94 7.43
CA ASN A 53 -10.25 -4.19 8.60
C ASN A 53 -11.42 -3.72 9.49
N TYR A 54 -12.50 -3.22 8.89
CA TYR A 54 -13.71 -2.85 9.62
C TYR A 54 -14.29 -4.03 10.42
N PHE A 55 -14.44 -5.20 9.80
CA PHE A 55 -14.96 -6.40 10.49
C PHE A 55 -14.01 -6.87 11.58
N LEU A 56 -12.69 -6.81 11.38
CA LEU A 56 -11.72 -7.15 12.41
C LEU A 56 -11.88 -6.24 13.64
N ASN A 57 -11.98 -4.93 13.42
CA ASN A 57 -12.15 -3.93 14.48
C ASN A 57 -13.53 -4.02 15.16
N SER A 58 -14.53 -4.58 14.48
CA SER A 58 -15.85 -4.88 15.01
C SER A 58 -15.91 -6.24 15.76
N LYS A 59 -14.75 -6.91 15.93
CA LYS A 59 -14.60 -8.24 16.54
C LYS A 59 -15.26 -9.38 15.75
N GLU A 60 -15.48 -9.18 14.47
CA GLU A 60 -16.01 -10.19 13.54
C GLU A 60 -14.85 -10.83 12.74
N SER A 61 -13.92 -11.48 13.44
CA SER A 61 -12.66 -12.01 12.89
C SER A 61 -12.86 -13.02 11.75
N LEU A 62 -13.91 -13.85 11.80
CA LEU A 62 -14.20 -14.81 10.73
C LEU A 62 -14.59 -14.10 9.43
N MET A 63 -15.39 -13.04 9.50
CA MET A 63 -15.74 -12.26 8.30
C MET A 63 -14.50 -11.52 7.75
N ALA A 64 -13.67 -10.96 8.63
CA ALA A 64 -12.41 -10.35 8.23
C ALA A 64 -11.50 -11.34 7.49
N SER A 65 -11.31 -12.55 8.05
CA SER A 65 -10.51 -13.61 7.44
C SER A 65 -11.11 -14.11 6.12
N PHE A 66 -12.43 -14.21 6.05
CA PHE A 66 -13.12 -14.59 4.81
C PHE A 66 -12.85 -13.59 3.70
N LEU A 67 -13.06 -12.30 3.94
CA LEU A 67 -12.81 -11.25 2.94
C LEU A 67 -11.34 -11.22 2.50
N HIS A 68 -10.40 -11.33 3.44
CA HIS A 68 -8.98 -11.45 3.16
C HIS A 68 -8.68 -12.63 2.23
N SER A 69 -9.20 -13.81 2.57
CA SER A 69 -9.05 -15.02 1.73
C SER A 69 -9.64 -14.85 0.33
N GLN A 70 -10.80 -14.19 0.19
CA GLN A 70 -11.39 -13.93 -1.12
C GLN A 70 -10.55 -12.94 -1.93
N SER A 71 -10.03 -11.86 -1.31
CA SER A 71 -9.13 -10.91 -1.96
C SER A 71 -7.88 -11.61 -2.50
N SER A 72 -7.26 -12.46 -1.70
CA SER A 72 -6.09 -13.24 -2.12
C SER A 72 -6.38 -14.14 -3.31
N LYS A 73 -7.52 -14.85 -3.30
CA LYS A 73 -7.92 -15.74 -4.39
C LYS A 73 -8.30 -15.00 -5.68
N LEU A 74 -9.09 -13.94 -5.58
CA LEU A 74 -9.65 -13.25 -6.74
C LEU A 74 -8.67 -12.27 -7.38
N TYR A 75 -7.88 -11.58 -6.54
CA TYR A 75 -7.02 -10.49 -7.00
C TYR A 75 -5.53 -10.84 -6.97
N GLY A 76 -5.14 -11.93 -6.30
CA GLY A 76 -3.74 -12.25 -6.05
C GLY A 76 -3.05 -11.21 -5.16
N VAL A 77 -3.80 -10.62 -4.22
CA VAL A 77 -3.36 -9.55 -3.31
C VAL A 77 -3.60 -9.99 -1.88
N ASP A 78 -2.55 -10.07 -1.10
CA ASP A 78 -2.56 -10.53 0.29
C ASP A 78 -2.30 -9.34 1.23
N ILE A 79 -3.36 -8.73 1.76
CA ILE A 79 -3.27 -7.65 2.73
C ILE A 79 -3.88 -8.12 4.04
N HIS A 80 -3.05 -8.25 5.08
CA HIS A 80 -3.55 -8.69 6.39
C HIS A 80 -4.61 -7.72 6.92
N PRO A 81 -5.75 -8.21 7.46
CA PRO A 81 -6.84 -7.35 7.93
C PRO A 81 -6.44 -6.31 8.97
N ALA A 82 -5.40 -6.57 9.78
CA ALA A 82 -4.90 -5.65 10.80
C ALA A 82 -3.94 -4.58 10.26
N ALA A 83 -3.46 -4.67 9.02
CA ALA A 83 -2.63 -3.63 8.43
C ALA A 83 -3.36 -2.28 8.42
N SER A 84 -2.64 -1.22 8.76
CA SER A 84 -3.17 0.15 8.74
C SER A 84 -2.88 0.80 7.39
N ILE A 85 -3.90 1.22 6.66
CA ILE A 85 -3.75 1.86 5.35
C ILE A 85 -4.52 3.17 5.33
N GLY A 86 -3.81 4.26 5.04
CA GLY A 86 -4.32 5.61 4.87
C GLY A 86 -5.23 5.76 3.65
N VAL A 87 -5.39 6.97 3.15
CA VAL A 87 -6.27 7.29 2.01
C VAL A 87 -5.47 7.81 0.83
N GLY A 88 -6.09 7.84 -0.35
CA GLY A 88 -5.38 8.24 -1.57
C GLY A 88 -4.30 7.23 -1.98
N VAL A 89 -4.43 5.97 -1.57
CA VAL A 89 -3.47 4.92 -1.89
C VAL A 89 -3.80 4.28 -3.24
N MET A 90 -2.78 4.07 -4.07
CA MET A 90 -2.90 3.37 -5.35
C MET A 90 -2.15 2.04 -5.29
N LEU A 91 -2.83 0.94 -5.59
CA LEU A 91 -2.22 -0.35 -5.87
C LEU A 91 -2.29 -0.59 -7.38
N ASP A 92 -1.16 -0.43 -8.07
CA ASP A 92 -1.12 -0.56 -9.53
C ASP A 92 -0.76 -1.98 -9.95
N HIS A 93 -1.50 -2.53 -10.94
CA HIS A 93 -1.46 -3.94 -11.35
C HIS A 93 -1.71 -4.93 -10.21
N ALA A 94 -1.19 -4.69 -9.06
CA ALA A 94 -1.37 -5.27 -7.73
C ALA A 94 -1.05 -6.77 -7.58
N THR A 95 -0.98 -7.57 -8.64
CA THR A 95 -0.72 -9.03 -8.53
C THR A 95 0.53 -9.31 -7.70
N GLY A 96 0.40 -10.16 -6.69
CA GLY A 96 1.53 -10.56 -5.85
C GLY A 96 1.96 -9.55 -4.79
N ILE A 97 1.16 -8.51 -4.54
CA ILE A 97 1.37 -7.63 -3.37
C ILE A 97 1.07 -8.43 -2.10
N VAL A 98 1.99 -8.34 -1.13
CA VAL A 98 1.83 -8.90 0.22
C VAL A 98 2.09 -7.79 1.24
N ILE A 99 1.13 -7.54 2.12
CA ILE A 99 1.21 -6.54 3.19
C ILE A 99 0.92 -7.22 4.54
N GLY A 100 1.95 -7.30 5.38
CA GLY A 100 1.89 -8.01 6.66
C GLY A 100 1.11 -7.26 7.75
N GLU A 101 0.80 -7.99 8.81
CA GLU A 101 -0.13 -7.65 9.90
C GLU A 101 0.11 -6.26 10.54
N THR A 102 1.35 -5.92 10.86
CA THR A 102 1.69 -4.68 11.57
C THR A 102 2.21 -3.59 10.64
N SER A 103 2.02 -3.75 9.31
CA SER A 103 2.38 -2.71 8.35
C SER A 103 1.53 -1.45 8.56
N VAL A 104 2.17 -0.30 8.38
CA VAL A 104 1.51 0.99 8.32
C VAL A 104 1.83 1.64 6.97
N ILE A 105 0.81 2.03 6.24
CA ILE A 105 0.90 2.77 4.98
C ILE A 105 0.13 4.06 5.18
N GLU A 106 0.81 5.18 5.10
CA GLU A 106 0.20 6.50 5.23
C GLU A 106 -0.49 6.93 3.92
N ASP A 107 -0.98 8.17 3.90
CA ASP A 107 -1.74 8.71 2.78
C ASP A 107 -0.87 8.88 1.51
N ASP A 108 -1.54 8.90 0.37
CA ASP A 108 -0.94 9.22 -0.93
C ASP A 108 0.22 8.31 -1.38
N VAL A 109 0.27 7.06 -0.90
CA VAL A 109 1.28 6.08 -1.29
C VAL A 109 0.87 5.37 -2.59
N SER A 110 1.86 5.08 -3.46
CA SER A 110 1.68 4.24 -4.66
C SER A 110 2.54 2.98 -4.57
N ILE A 111 1.91 1.81 -4.78
CA ILE A 111 2.54 0.49 -4.66
C ILE A 111 2.26 -0.31 -5.93
N PHE A 112 3.31 -0.89 -6.52
CA PHE A 112 3.22 -1.69 -7.73
C PHE A 112 3.21 -3.20 -7.44
N GLN A 113 2.89 -3.97 -8.48
CA GLN A 113 2.80 -5.44 -8.39
C GLN A 113 4.05 -6.08 -7.78
N GLY A 114 3.85 -7.22 -7.11
CA GLY A 114 4.93 -8.04 -6.56
C GLY A 114 5.65 -7.44 -5.35
N VAL A 115 5.21 -6.29 -4.84
CA VAL A 115 5.78 -5.68 -3.63
C VAL A 115 5.45 -6.52 -2.39
N THR A 116 6.42 -6.66 -1.49
CA THR A 116 6.22 -7.30 -0.19
C THR A 116 6.61 -6.36 0.94
N LEU A 117 5.67 -6.07 1.84
CA LEU A 117 5.92 -5.47 3.14
C LEU A 117 5.89 -6.59 4.19
N GLY A 118 7.05 -7.22 4.42
CA GLY A 118 7.19 -8.45 5.17
C GLY A 118 7.90 -8.28 6.52
N GLY A 119 7.65 -9.21 7.43
CA GLY A 119 8.46 -9.37 8.64
C GLY A 119 9.70 -10.23 8.38
N THR A 120 10.69 -10.18 9.29
CA THR A 120 11.89 -11.04 9.21
C THR A 120 11.68 -12.43 9.79
N GLY A 121 10.50 -12.73 10.34
CA GLY A 121 10.18 -14.02 10.96
C GLY A 121 10.81 -14.29 12.34
N LYS A 122 11.64 -13.38 12.85
CA LYS A 122 12.38 -13.56 14.11
C LYS A 122 11.78 -12.82 15.32
N VAL A 123 10.86 -11.90 15.07
CA VAL A 123 10.29 -10.99 16.08
C VAL A 123 8.77 -11.16 16.11
N THR A 124 8.22 -11.20 17.32
CA THR A 124 6.77 -11.10 17.57
C THR A 124 6.39 -9.65 17.81
N GLY A 125 5.12 -9.30 17.61
CA GLY A 125 4.64 -7.92 17.77
C GLY A 125 4.86 -7.08 16.52
N ASP A 126 5.33 -5.85 16.69
CA ASP A 126 5.53 -4.91 15.60
C ASP A 126 6.78 -5.27 14.77
N ARG A 127 6.57 -5.81 13.57
CA ARG A 127 7.61 -6.46 12.77
C ARG A 127 7.55 -6.15 11.27
N HIS A 128 6.63 -5.29 10.85
CA HIS A 128 6.44 -4.98 9.43
C HIS A 128 6.73 -3.50 9.14
N PRO A 129 6.98 -3.14 7.87
CA PRO A 129 7.38 -1.79 7.46
C PRO A 129 6.36 -0.70 7.78
N LYS A 130 6.88 0.53 7.95
CA LYS A 130 6.13 1.78 8.07
C LYS A 130 6.43 2.64 6.84
N VAL A 131 5.45 2.80 5.98
CA VAL A 131 5.57 3.56 4.74
C VAL A 131 4.90 4.92 4.94
N ARG A 132 5.71 5.97 4.87
CA ARG A 132 5.24 7.34 5.10
C ARG A 132 4.56 7.93 3.87
N GLN A 133 3.91 9.07 4.06
CA GLN A 133 3.12 9.74 3.03
C GLN A 133 3.93 10.00 1.74
N GLY A 134 3.27 9.85 0.59
CA GLY A 134 3.81 10.20 -0.71
C GLY A 134 4.91 9.26 -1.24
N VAL A 135 5.14 8.14 -0.58
CA VAL A 135 6.16 7.15 -0.98
C VAL A 135 5.73 6.40 -2.24
N LEU A 136 6.68 6.21 -3.16
CA LEU A 136 6.55 5.34 -4.32
C LEU A 136 7.33 4.04 -4.11
N ILE A 137 6.64 2.89 -4.15
CA ILE A 137 7.26 1.57 -4.10
C ILE A 137 7.07 0.88 -5.43
N SER A 138 8.17 0.77 -6.20
CA SER A 138 8.15 0.23 -7.55
C SER A 138 8.03 -1.31 -7.56
N ALA A 139 7.73 -1.84 -8.75
CA ALA A 139 7.42 -3.25 -8.97
C ALA A 139 8.45 -4.23 -8.37
N GLY A 140 7.98 -5.25 -7.69
CA GLY A 140 8.80 -6.35 -7.17
C GLY A 140 9.68 -6.02 -5.96
N ALA A 141 9.66 -4.80 -5.43
CA ALA A 141 10.45 -4.44 -4.26
C ALA A 141 10.05 -5.26 -3.02
N LYS A 142 11.03 -5.61 -2.18
CA LYS A 142 10.85 -6.32 -0.91
C LYS A 142 11.35 -5.45 0.23
N ILE A 143 10.48 -5.10 1.15
CA ILE A 143 10.79 -4.31 2.33
C ILE A 143 10.55 -5.20 3.54
N LEU A 144 11.62 -5.51 4.28
CA LEU A 144 11.61 -6.57 5.28
C LEU A 144 12.01 -6.06 6.66
N GLY A 145 11.16 -6.34 7.64
CA GLY A 145 11.36 -5.95 9.03
C GLY A 145 10.59 -4.69 9.42
N ASN A 146 10.73 -4.29 10.68
CA ASN A 146 10.15 -3.05 11.18
C ASN A 146 11.04 -1.86 10.78
N VAL A 147 11.05 -1.55 9.49
CA VAL A 147 11.82 -0.47 8.89
C VAL A 147 10.90 0.66 8.46
N GLU A 148 11.40 1.88 8.49
CA GLU A 148 10.67 3.06 8.05
C GLU A 148 11.13 3.51 6.66
N ILE A 149 10.16 3.74 5.77
CA ILE A 149 10.37 4.39 4.47
C ILE A 149 9.88 5.83 4.61
N GLY A 150 10.80 6.76 4.66
CA GLY A 150 10.55 8.18 4.93
C GLY A 150 9.66 8.84 3.89
N GLN A 151 9.00 9.92 4.31
CA GLN A 151 8.07 10.67 3.47
C GLN A 151 8.69 11.04 2.12
N GLY A 152 7.93 10.88 1.04
CA GLY A 152 8.36 11.21 -0.31
C GLY A 152 9.55 10.38 -0.82
N ALA A 153 9.94 9.31 -0.13
CA ALA A 153 10.98 8.43 -0.61
C ALA A 153 10.49 7.57 -1.79
N LYS A 154 11.46 7.05 -2.55
CA LYS A 154 11.23 6.18 -3.69
C LYS A 154 12.05 4.89 -3.55
N VAL A 155 11.37 3.76 -3.67
CA VAL A 155 12.01 2.45 -3.70
C VAL A 155 11.97 1.93 -5.14
N ALA A 156 13.14 1.75 -5.75
CA ALA A 156 13.27 1.30 -7.13
C ALA A 156 12.81 -0.15 -7.30
N ALA A 157 12.45 -0.50 -8.55
CA ALA A 157 11.95 -1.83 -8.88
C ALA A 157 12.96 -2.94 -8.52
N GLY A 158 12.45 -4.05 -7.97
CA GLY A 158 13.26 -5.22 -7.59
C GLY A 158 14.18 -5.02 -6.39
N SER A 159 14.14 -3.89 -5.72
CA SER A 159 15.02 -3.59 -4.57
C SER A 159 14.65 -4.41 -3.33
N VAL A 160 15.65 -4.73 -2.51
CA VAL A 160 15.47 -5.38 -1.20
C VAL A 160 15.92 -4.41 -0.11
N VAL A 161 14.95 -3.81 0.59
CA VAL A 161 15.17 -2.83 1.64
C VAL A 161 15.18 -3.53 2.99
N LEU A 162 16.27 -3.37 3.74
CA LEU A 162 16.50 -4.00 5.05
C LEU A 162 16.72 -2.97 6.17
N ASP A 163 16.92 -1.71 5.82
CA ASP A 163 17.18 -0.60 6.73
C ASP A 163 16.23 0.57 6.47
N ASN A 164 16.16 1.51 7.39
CA ASN A 164 15.36 2.72 7.23
C ASN A 164 15.82 3.54 6.02
N VAL A 165 14.85 4.13 5.32
CA VAL A 165 15.09 5.02 4.19
C VAL A 165 14.72 6.44 4.60
N GLU A 166 15.65 7.36 4.45
CA GLU A 166 15.44 8.79 4.75
C GLU A 166 14.35 9.41 3.85
N MET A 167 13.73 10.47 4.34
CA MET A 167 12.76 11.23 3.54
C MET A 167 13.38 11.75 2.23
N ASN A 168 12.56 11.82 1.18
CA ASN A 168 12.98 12.33 -0.14
C ASN A 168 14.26 11.66 -0.68
N THR A 169 14.43 10.36 -0.42
CA THR A 169 15.58 9.58 -0.88
C THR A 169 15.12 8.49 -1.85
N THR A 170 15.86 8.29 -2.92
CA THR A 170 15.70 7.14 -3.82
C THR A 170 16.68 6.04 -3.40
N VAL A 171 16.15 4.83 -3.18
CA VAL A 171 16.97 3.64 -2.90
C VAL A 171 16.79 2.58 -3.98
N ALA A 172 17.88 1.86 -4.32
CA ALA A 172 17.89 0.80 -5.32
C ALA A 172 18.87 -0.31 -4.96
N GLY A 173 18.62 -1.51 -5.48
CA GLY A 173 19.54 -2.65 -5.42
C GLY A 173 19.19 -3.70 -4.36
N VAL A 174 20.09 -4.70 -4.20
CA VAL A 174 19.96 -5.84 -3.29
C VAL A 174 21.31 -6.09 -2.57
N PRO A 175 21.48 -5.67 -1.29
CA PRO A 175 20.54 -4.84 -0.53
C PRO A 175 20.41 -3.44 -1.14
N ALA A 176 19.27 -2.75 -0.87
CA ALA A 176 19.03 -1.42 -1.37
C ALA A 176 19.90 -0.39 -0.67
N VAL A 177 20.46 0.52 -1.46
CA VAL A 177 21.26 1.66 -0.98
C VAL A 177 20.74 2.95 -1.58
N ALA A 178 21.03 4.08 -0.95
CA ALA A 178 20.67 5.39 -1.47
C ALA A 178 21.42 5.64 -2.79
N VAL A 179 20.67 6.00 -3.84
CA VAL A 179 21.22 6.26 -5.18
C VAL A 179 20.93 7.69 -5.67
N GLY A 180 20.14 8.46 -4.92
CA GLY A 180 19.80 9.84 -5.28
C GLY A 180 18.56 10.33 -4.57
N LYS A 181 17.94 11.35 -5.17
CA LYS A 181 16.66 11.92 -4.71
C LYS A 181 15.59 11.67 -5.77
N PRO A 182 14.31 11.57 -5.37
CA PRO A 182 13.21 11.58 -6.33
C PRO A 182 13.18 12.89 -7.12
N SER A 183 12.69 12.84 -8.35
CA SER A 183 12.49 14.01 -9.21
C SER A 183 11.41 14.98 -8.71
N SER A 184 10.60 14.57 -7.72
CA SER A 184 9.56 15.37 -7.07
C SER A 184 9.43 15.04 -5.58
N ASP A 185 8.88 15.98 -4.79
CA ASP A 185 8.62 15.77 -3.34
C ASP A 185 7.51 14.74 -3.08
N SER A 186 6.76 14.37 -4.09
CA SER A 186 5.68 13.39 -4.02
C SER A 186 5.78 12.38 -5.17
N PRO A 187 6.79 11.50 -5.16
CA PRO A 187 7.02 10.55 -6.26
C PRO A 187 5.85 9.59 -6.49
N ALA A 188 5.06 9.32 -5.49
CA ALA A 188 3.85 8.53 -5.61
C ALA A 188 2.79 9.17 -6.53
N ILE A 189 2.76 10.49 -6.64
CA ILE A 189 1.78 11.23 -7.47
C ILE A 189 2.27 11.31 -8.92
N THR A 190 3.55 11.57 -9.13
CA THR A 190 4.15 11.66 -10.47
C THR A 190 4.36 10.30 -11.12
N VAL A 191 4.46 9.24 -10.30
CA VAL A 191 4.72 7.84 -10.73
C VAL A 191 5.93 7.73 -11.67
N ASP A 192 6.92 8.58 -11.47
CA ASP A 192 8.16 8.56 -12.23
C ASP A 192 9.11 7.50 -11.66
N HIS A 193 9.43 6.48 -12.45
CA HIS A 193 10.32 5.38 -12.09
C HIS A 193 11.77 5.60 -12.52
N THR A 194 12.11 6.72 -13.16
CA THR A 194 13.50 7.00 -13.57
C THR A 194 14.40 7.16 -12.35
N ILE A 195 15.62 6.66 -12.46
CA ILE A 195 16.68 6.88 -11.48
C ILE A 195 17.63 7.87 -12.15
N GLU A 196 17.67 9.09 -11.64
CA GLU A 196 18.64 10.09 -12.07
C GLU A 196 19.98 9.80 -11.36
N GLU A 197 21.06 9.73 -12.15
CA GLU A 197 22.43 9.56 -11.66
C GLU A 197 22.96 10.86 -11.01
#